data_78a404d6cd06920b832f397cff1fc8d2
#
_entry.id   78a404d6cd06920b832f397cff1fc8d2
#
_cell.length_a   1.000
_cell.length_b   1.000
_cell.length_c   1.000
_cell.angle_alpha   90.00
_cell.angle_beta   90.00
_cell.angle_gamma   90.00
#
_symmetry.space_group_name_H-M   'P 1'
#
loop_
_entity.id
_entity.type
_entity.pdbx_description
1 polymer ?
#
loop_
_entity_poly.entity_id
_entity_poly.type
_entity_poly.pdbx_seq_one_letter_code
_entity_poly.pdbx_strand_id
1 'polypeptide(L)'
;MATPENGSAARTDLLDRELSGLDHLETELPSGPSRAARIWAAAWPKLSAIVIALVVWQLVVWSGWKPDYILPGPVPVFEALFGDLGTYMSAAGTTLLRGFRGFAFALVIGTIVGALVARNRVLRSAIGSMITGLQTMPSVAWFPLAIVLFKVSENAIFFVVVLGAAPSIANGLISGIDNIQPILLRAGTVLGARRWKMFRHVILPAALPSFVGGLKQGWAFAWRSLLAGELIVLIPGKFSLGQQLDVNRSLGDYSAMMAVMIVILVIGILVDALLFGTAERKIRRRYGLVDTAAG
;
A
#
# COMPACT_ATOMS: atom_id res chain seq x y z
N MET A 1 -14.23 -56.81 -61.45
CA MET A 1 -14.89 -55.52 -61.12
C MET A 1 -15.13 -55.54 -59.62
N ALA A 2 -14.21 -55.06 -58.84
CA ALA A 2 -14.24 -55.06 -57.34
C ALA A 2 -14.68 -53.69 -56.88
N THR A 3 -15.72 -53.64 -56.07
CA THR A 3 -16.39 -52.42 -55.56
C THR A 3 -15.57 -51.73 -54.46
N PRO A 4 -15.46 -50.39 -54.45
CA PRO A 4 -14.67 -49.65 -53.47
C PRO A 4 -15.50 -49.14 -52.24
N GLU A 5 -16.38 -50.05 -51.69
CA GLU A 5 -17.25 -49.61 -50.57
C GLU A 5 -16.66 -49.82 -49.15
N ASN A 6 -15.53 -50.54 -48.99
CA ASN A 6 -15.02 -50.91 -47.66
C ASN A 6 -14.12 -49.89 -47.00
N GLY A 7 -13.69 -48.84 -47.73
CA GLY A 7 -12.80 -47.81 -47.18
C GLY A 7 -13.50 -46.66 -46.46
N SER A 8 -14.77 -46.43 -46.78
CA SER A 8 -15.58 -45.33 -46.22
C SER A 8 -16.10 -45.67 -44.81
N ALA A 9 -16.57 -46.90 -44.61
CA ALA A 9 -17.11 -47.36 -43.32
C ALA A 9 -16.00 -47.46 -42.23
N ALA A 10 -14.79 -47.92 -42.61
CA ALA A 10 -13.67 -47.99 -41.67
C ALA A 10 -13.16 -46.58 -41.24
N ARG A 11 -13.30 -45.58 -42.11
CA ARG A 11 -12.88 -44.22 -41.83
C ARG A 11 -13.89 -43.47 -40.97
N THR A 12 -15.19 -43.74 -41.12
CA THR A 12 -16.22 -43.20 -40.22
C THR A 12 -16.15 -43.83 -38.82
N ASP A 13 -15.85 -45.11 -38.70
CA ASP A 13 -15.70 -45.82 -37.43
C ASP A 13 -14.46 -45.33 -36.64
N LEU A 14 -13.37 -44.97 -37.33
CA LEU A 14 -12.19 -44.35 -36.71
C LEU A 14 -12.51 -42.91 -36.24
N LEU A 15 -13.22 -42.11 -37.02
CA LEU A 15 -13.62 -40.76 -36.66
C LEU A 15 -14.58 -40.77 -35.47
N ASP A 16 -15.53 -41.70 -35.44
CA ASP A 16 -16.47 -41.84 -34.30
C ASP A 16 -15.76 -42.30 -33.03
N ARG A 17 -14.69 -43.13 -33.13
CA ARG A 17 -13.85 -43.49 -31.99
C ARG A 17 -12.99 -42.32 -31.50
N GLU A 18 -12.46 -41.52 -32.41
CA GLU A 18 -11.69 -40.32 -32.03
C GLU A 18 -12.61 -39.27 -31.42
N LEU A 19 -13.81 -39.06 -31.96
CA LEU A 19 -14.82 -38.15 -31.39
C LEU A 19 -15.30 -38.62 -30.03
N SER A 20 -15.59 -39.93 -29.85
CA SER A 20 -15.94 -40.44 -28.52
C SER A 20 -14.79 -40.35 -27.51
N GLY A 21 -13.53 -40.42 -27.96
CA GLY A 21 -12.37 -40.17 -27.13
C GLY A 21 -12.24 -38.69 -26.71
N LEU A 22 -12.67 -37.76 -27.56
CA LEU A 22 -12.73 -36.33 -27.24
C LEU A 22 -13.86 -35.98 -26.24
N ASP A 23 -15.01 -36.66 -26.35
CA ASP A 23 -16.11 -36.55 -25.37
C ASP A 23 -15.71 -37.03 -23.97
N HIS A 24 -14.79 -38.00 -23.88
CA HIS A 24 -14.18 -38.38 -22.59
C HIS A 24 -13.12 -37.38 -22.07
N LEU A 25 -12.63 -36.45 -22.91
CA LEU A 25 -11.78 -35.35 -22.51
C LEU A 25 -12.56 -34.11 -22.07
N GLU A 26 -13.86 -34.03 -22.32
CA GLU A 26 -14.79 -33.17 -21.59
C GLU A 26 -15.01 -33.74 -20.18
N THR A 27 -13.91 -34.03 -19.49
CA THR A 27 -13.91 -34.21 -18.05
C THR A 27 -14.54 -32.94 -17.46
N GLU A 28 -15.63 -33.14 -16.73
CA GLU A 28 -16.27 -32.13 -15.91
C GLU A 28 -15.18 -31.23 -15.31
N LEU A 29 -15.08 -30.02 -15.83
CA LEU A 29 -14.23 -28.99 -15.18
C LEU A 29 -14.69 -28.98 -13.74
N PRO A 30 -13.85 -29.36 -12.76
CA PRO A 30 -14.26 -29.41 -11.38
C PRO A 30 -14.91 -28.07 -11.08
N SER A 31 -16.17 -28.09 -10.70
CA SER A 31 -16.95 -26.88 -10.39
C SER A 31 -16.09 -26.08 -9.41
N GLY A 32 -15.55 -24.96 -9.87
CA GLY A 32 -14.61 -24.17 -9.10
C GLY A 32 -15.23 -23.83 -7.75
N PRO A 33 -14.45 -23.68 -6.69
CA PRO A 33 -14.94 -23.52 -5.33
C PRO A 33 -16.00 -22.42 -5.30
N SER A 34 -17.10 -22.65 -4.61
CA SER A 34 -18.22 -21.70 -4.50
C SER A 34 -17.70 -20.32 -4.08
N ARG A 35 -18.42 -19.25 -4.44
CA ARG A 35 -18.05 -17.88 -4.03
C ARG A 35 -17.82 -17.78 -2.51
N ALA A 36 -18.65 -18.47 -1.73
CA ALA A 36 -18.51 -18.55 -0.27
C ALA A 36 -17.21 -19.22 0.15
N ALA A 37 -16.83 -20.34 -0.46
CA ALA A 37 -15.57 -21.04 -0.18
C ALA A 37 -14.34 -20.17 -0.53
N ARG A 38 -14.38 -19.41 -1.63
CA ARG A 38 -13.31 -18.47 -1.99
C ARG A 38 -13.19 -17.30 -1.02
N ILE A 39 -14.32 -16.73 -0.58
CA ILE A 39 -14.34 -15.67 0.43
C ILE A 39 -13.80 -16.21 1.75
N TRP A 40 -14.23 -17.40 2.17
CA TRP A 40 -13.76 -18.03 3.39
C TRP A 40 -12.26 -18.35 3.31
N ALA A 41 -11.78 -18.95 2.23
CA ALA A 41 -10.36 -19.22 2.01
C ALA A 41 -9.47 -17.96 2.05
N ALA A 42 -10.01 -16.81 1.62
CA ALA A 42 -9.30 -15.52 1.69
C ALA A 42 -9.40 -14.83 3.05
N ALA A 43 -10.47 -15.10 3.83
CA ALA A 43 -10.74 -14.42 5.10
C ALA A 43 -10.14 -15.16 6.31
N TRP A 44 -10.19 -16.50 6.33
CA TRP A 44 -9.79 -17.28 7.51
C TRP A 44 -8.32 -17.05 7.95
N PRO A 45 -7.31 -16.88 7.02
CA PRO A 45 -5.95 -16.64 7.47
C PRO A 45 -5.79 -15.27 8.16
N LYS A 46 -6.60 -14.29 7.74
CA LYS A 46 -6.60 -12.94 8.35
C LYS A 46 -7.28 -12.97 9.72
N LEU A 47 -8.40 -13.68 9.82
CA LEU A 47 -9.12 -13.86 11.08
C LEU A 47 -8.27 -14.65 12.10
N SER A 48 -7.62 -15.73 11.67
CA SER A 48 -6.73 -16.49 12.55
C SER A 48 -5.55 -15.65 13.05
N ALA A 49 -4.97 -14.79 12.21
CA ALA A 49 -3.91 -13.89 12.64
C ALA A 49 -4.39 -12.90 13.72
N ILE A 50 -5.61 -12.35 13.58
CA ILE A 50 -6.20 -11.47 14.59
C ILE A 50 -6.45 -12.22 15.88
N VAL A 51 -7.04 -13.42 15.80
CA VAL A 51 -7.29 -14.26 17.00
C VAL A 51 -5.99 -14.61 17.71
N ILE A 52 -4.96 -15.02 16.97
CA ILE A 52 -3.64 -15.32 17.54
C ILE A 52 -3.06 -14.07 18.23
N ALA A 53 -3.15 -12.90 17.61
CA ALA A 53 -2.66 -11.66 18.21
C ALA A 53 -3.40 -11.33 19.53
N LEU A 54 -4.73 -11.48 19.55
CA LEU A 54 -5.53 -11.24 20.76
C LEU A 54 -5.23 -12.26 21.85
N VAL A 55 -5.04 -13.54 21.50
CA VAL A 55 -4.67 -14.60 22.45
C VAL A 55 -3.28 -14.32 23.04
N VAL A 56 -2.29 -13.99 22.20
CA VAL A 56 -0.94 -13.65 22.68
C VAL A 56 -1.00 -12.43 23.60
N TRP A 57 -1.73 -11.39 23.22
CA TRP A 57 -1.91 -10.22 24.08
C TRP A 57 -2.52 -10.59 25.44
N GLN A 58 -3.61 -11.36 25.45
CA GLN A 58 -4.24 -11.80 26.69
C GLN A 58 -3.33 -12.70 27.55
N LEU A 59 -2.54 -13.57 26.92
CA LEU A 59 -1.55 -14.40 27.65
C LEU A 59 -0.46 -13.54 28.31
N VAL A 60 0.00 -12.47 27.61
CA VAL A 60 0.98 -11.52 28.18
C VAL A 60 0.37 -10.79 29.38
N VAL A 61 -0.90 -10.38 29.32
CA VAL A 61 -1.60 -9.77 30.45
C VAL A 61 -1.69 -10.75 31.62
N TRP A 62 -2.13 -11.99 31.37
CA TRP A 62 -2.23 -13.02 32.41
C TRP A 62 -0.89 -13.45 33.01
N SER A 63 0.21 -13.26 32.32
CA SER A 63 1.55 -13.53 32.85
C SER A 63 1.92 -12.65 34.06
N GLY A 64 1.18 -11.57 34.31
CA GLY A 64 1.45 -10.63 35.39
C GLY A 64 2.74 -9.81 35.21
N TRP A 65 3.31 -9.80 33.99
CA TRP A 65 4.55 -9.03 33.72
C TRP A 65 4.40 -7.55 34.04
N LYS A 66 3.23 -6.99 33.81
CA LYS A 66 2.88 -5.62 34.19
C LYS A 66 1.50 -5.60 34.87
N PRO A 67 1.25 -4.67 35.80
CA PRO A 67 -0.09 -4.48 36.37
C PRO A 67 -1.12 -4.15 35.28
N ASP A 68 -2.37 -4.58 35.46
CA ASP A 68 -3.46 -4.41 34.49
C ASP A 68 -3.74 -2.95 34.13
N TYR A 69 -3.45 -2.02 35.04
CA TYR A 69 -3.61 -0.59 34.77
C TYR A 69 -2.53 -0.03 33.84
N ILE A 70 -1.37 -0.69 33.68
CA ILE A 70 -0.29 -0.30 32.75
C ILE A 70 -0.46 -1.06 31.41
N LEU A 71 -0.79 -2.34 31.49
CA LEU A 71 -1.01 -3.19 30.32
C LEU A 71 -2.41 -3.78 30.37
N PRO A 72 -3.44 -3.01 30.00
CA PRO A 72 -4.81 -3.50 30.01
C PRO A 72 -5.02 -4.61 29.00
N GLY A 73 -5.92 -5.55 29.34
CA GLY A 73 -6.33 -6.62 28.43
C GLY A 73 -7.19 -6.09 27.27
N PRO A 74 -7.51 -6.98 26.31
CA PRO A 74 -8.34 -6.60 25.14
C PRO A 74 -9.71 -6.01 25.55
N VAL A 75 -10.36 -6.59 26.57
CA VAL A 75 -11.73 -6.18 26.95
C VAL A 75 -11.81 -4.71 27.36
N PRO A 76 -11.05 -4.20 28.36
CA PRO A 76 -11.06 -2.80 28.74
C PRO A 76 -10.69 -1.84 27.57
N VAL A 77 -9.81 -2.28 26.67
CA VAL A 77 -9.41 -1.49 25.52
C VAL A 77 -10.54 -1.39 24.49
N PHE A 78 -11.28 -2.46 24.22
CA PHE A 78 -12.44 -2.42 23.35
C PHE A 78 -13.62 -1.64 23.98
N GLU A 79 -13.81 -1.73 25.30
CA GLU A 79 -14.79 -0.89 26.01
C GLU A 79 -14.45 0.59 25.86
N ALA A 80 -13.21 0.99 26.07
CA ALA A 80 -12.74 2.36 25.84
C ALA A 80 -12.92 2.79 24.36
N LEU A 81 -12.62 1.89 23.42
CA LEU A 81 -12.76 2.16 21.98
C LEU A 81 -14.21 2.48 21.60
N PHE A 82 -15.15 1.64 22.03
CA PHE A 82 -16.56 1.82 21.67
C PHE A 82 -17.27 2.86 22.53
N GLY A 83 -16.79 3.10 23.76
CA GLY A 83 -17.33 4.11 24.66
C GLY A 83 -17.13 5.54 24.15
N ASP A 84 -16.01 5.83 23.46
CA ASP A 84 -15.69 7.17 22.96
C ASP A 84 -15.39 7.20 21.45
N LEU A 85 -16.07 6.34 20.70
CA LEU A 85 -15.87 6.19 19.25
C LEU A 85 -16.06 7.50 18.48
N GLY A 86 -16.98 8.37 18.93
CA GLY A 86 -17.25 9.67 18.32
C GLY A 86 -16.02 10.58 18.34
N THR A 87 -15.36 10.69 19.48
CA THR A 87 -14.13 11.48 19.64
C THR A 87 -13.00 10.93 18.79
N TYR A 88 -12.82 9.60 18.76
CA TYR A 88 -11.78 8.98 17.94
C TYR A 88 -12.04 9.17 16.44
N MET A 89 -13.28 9.11 15.99
CA MET A 89 -13.61 9.37 14.57
C MET A 89 -13.40 10.83 14.18
N SER A 90 -13.72 11.77 15.06
CA SER A 90 -13.43 13.20 14.85
C SER A 90 -11.92 13.45 14.75
N ALA A 91 -11.15 12.90 15.69
CA ALA A 91 -9.69 12.98 15.69
C ALA A 91 -9.08 12.32 14.42
N ALA A 92 -9.62 11.16 14.02
CA ALA A 92 -9.24 10.47 12.79
C ALA A 92 -9.47 11.33 11.54
N GLY A 93 -10.60 12.04 11.47
CA GLY A 93 -10.88 12.98 10.39
C GLY A 93 -9.84 14.10 10.29
N THR A 94 -9.45 14.68 11.43
CA THR A 94 -8.40 15.71 11.49
C THR A 94 -7.05 15.17 11.01
N THR A 95 -6.63 14.01 11.54
CA THR A 95 -5.38 13.34 11.17
C THR A 95 -5.35 12.96 9.68
N LEU A 96 -6.42 12.36 9.16
CA LEU A 96 -6.51 11.98 7.74
C LEU A 96 -6.45 13.20 6.82
N LEU A 97 -7.20 14.26 7.11
CA LEU A 97 -7.17 15.47 6.30
C LEU A 97 -5.77 16.09 6.26
N ARG A 98 -5.09 16.14 7.41
CA ARG A 98 -3.71 16.61 7.53
C ARG A 98 -2.75 15.69 6.76
N GLY A 99 -2.91 14.38 6.89
CA GLY A 99 -2.14 13.38 6.17
C GLY A 99 -2.26 13.50 4.66
N PHE A 100 -3.47 13.60 4.14
CA PHE A 100 -3.70 13.77 2.70
C PHE A 100 -3.15 15.09 2.15
N ARG A 101 -3.29 16.19 2.90
CA ARG A 101 -2.70 17.48 2.51
C ARG A 101 -1.17 17.40 2.46
N GLY A 102 -0.52 16.89 3.51
CA GLY A 102 0.92 16.70 3.55
C GLY A 102 1.44 15.78 2.45
N PHE A 103 0.73 14.67 2.21
CA PHE A 103 1.07 13.74 1.14
C PHE A 103 0.88 14.34 -0.26
N ALA A 104 -0.13 15.19 -0.47
CA ALA A 104 -0.31 15.89 -1.74
C ALA A 104 0.87 16.83 -2.04
N PHE A 105 1.38 17.58 -1.04
CA PHE A 105 2.60 18.37 -1.19
C PHE A 105 3.82 17.48 -1.49
N ALA A 106 3.96 16.38 -0.76
CA ALA A 106 5.04 15.42 -1.00
C ALA A 106 4.98 14.80 -2.40
N LEU A 107 3.78 14.51 -2.90
CA LEU A 107 3.53 13.98 -4.25
C LEU A 107 4.01 14.96 -5.32
N VAL A 108 3.64 16.23 -5.20
CA VAL A 108 4.05 17.26 -6.17
C VAL A 108 5.57 17.43 -6.14
N ILE A 109 6.16 17.64 -4.97
CA ILE A 109 7.61 17.86 -4.80
C ILE A 109 8.40 16.62 -5.23
N GLY A 110 8.01 15.43 -4.77
CA GLY A 110 8.68 14.17 -5.09
C GLY A 110 8.61 13.84 -6.59
N THR A 111 7.47 14.11 -7.25
CA THR A 111 7.32 13.92 -8.69
C THR A 111 8.20 14.89 -9.49
N ILE A 112 8.24 16.17 -9.11
CA ILE A 112 9.09 17.17 -9.77
C ILE A 112 10.57 16.80 -9.61
N VAL A 113 11.01 16.51 -8.38
CA VAL A 113 12.40 16.12 -8.10
C VAL A 113 12.75 14.83 -8.84
N GLY A 114 11.90 13.79 -8.76
CA GLY A 114 12.10 12.53 -9.45
C GLY A 114 12.21 12.69 -10.96
N ALA A 115 11.35 13.52 -11.59
CA ALA A 115 11.39 13.79 -13.02
C ALA A 115 12.67 14.56 -13.44
N LEU A 116 13.10 15.53 -12.65
CA LEU A 116 14.34 16.28 -12.92
C LEU A 116 15.58 15.38 -12.81
N VAL A 117 15.65 14.56 -11.75
CA VAL A 117 16.75 13.62 -11.51
C VAL A 117 16.77 12.53 -12.59
N ALA A 118 15.63 11.97 -12.97
CA ALA A 118 15.53 10.96 -14.01
C ALA A 118 16.00 11.47 -15.39
N ARG A 119 15.79 12.75 -15.66
CA ARG A 119 16.15 13.38 -16.94
C ARG A 119 17.62 13.80 -17.04
N ASN A 120 18.28 14.07 -15.93
CA ASN A 120 19.62 14.69 -15.91
C ASN A 120 20.62 13.77 -15.18
N ARG A 121 21.65 13.28 -15.93
CA ARG A 121 22.70 12.41 -15.38
C ARG A 121 23.50 13.07 -14.26
N VAL A 122 23.75 14.38 -14.35
CA VAL A 122 24.49 15.13 -13.33
C VAL A 122 23.67 15.22 -12.03
N LEU A 123 22.38 15.57 -12.15
CA LEU A 123 21.47 15.59 -11.00
C LEU A 123 21.34 14.20 -10.37
N ARG A 124 21.32 13.16 -11.18
CA ARG A 124 21.27 11.76 -10.70
C ARG A 124 22.50 11.41 -9.86
N SER A 125 23.69 11.73 -10.36
CA SER A 125 24.92 11.48 -9.63
C SER A 125 25.04 12.30 -8.34
N ALA A 126 24.59 13.54 -8.37
CA ALA A 126 24.68 14.45 -7.22
C ALA A 126 23.59 14.20 -6.15
N ILE A 127 22.34 14.01 -6.58
CA ILE A 127 21.18 14.00 -5.66
C ILE A 127 20.68 12.58 -5.37
N GLY A 128 20.95 11.60 -6.26
CA GLY A 128 20.44 10.23 -6.11
C GLY A 128 20.85 9.59 -4.77
N SER A 129 22.10 9.75 -4.35
CA SER A 129 22.56 9.26 -3.05
C SER A 129 21.93 10.01 -1.88
N MET A 130 21.68 11.32 -2.04
CA MET A 130 21.01 12.13 -1.01
C MET A 130 19.55 11.70 -0.82
N ILE A 131 18.83 11.39 -1.92
CA ILE A 131 17.44 10.88 -1.87
C ILE A 131 17.42 9.59 -1.03
N THR A 132 18.35 8.67 -1.27
CA THR A 132 18.47 7.44 -0.50
C THR A 132 18.86 7.72 0.96
N GLY A 133 19.79 8.61 1.19
CA GLY A 133 20.20 9.03 2.54
C GLY A 133 19.06 9.62 3.35
N LEU A 134 18.23 10.47 2.75
CA LEU A 134 17.03 11.02 3.40
C LEU A 134 16.00 9.94 3.78
N GLN A 135 15.89 8.86 3.00
CA GLN A 135 14.98 7.75 3.32
C GLN A 135 15.46 6.90 4.50
N THR A 136 16.76 6.82 4.73
CA THR A 136 17.33 6.04 5.85
C THR A 136 17.25 6.81 7.17
N MET A 137 17.12 8.14 7.11
CA MET A 137 17.04 8.97 8.30
C MET A 137 15.65 8.90 8.93
N PRO A 138 15.53 8.63 10.25
CA PRO A 138 14.24 8.68 10.94
C PRO A 138 13.60 10.06 10.81
N SER A 139 12.34 10.13 10.33
CA SER A 139 11.66 11.41 10.14
C SER A 139 11.51 12.21 11.44
N VAL A 140 11.46 11.53 12.59
CA VAL A 140 11.42 12.16 13.91
C VAL A 140 12.62 13.09 14.16
N ALA A 141 13.79 12.78 13.61
CA ALA A 141 15.00 13.59 13.78
C ALA A 141 14.90 14.99 13.16
N TRP A 142 13.93 15.21 12.25
CA TRP A 142 13.71 16.50 11.62
C TRP A 142 12.82 17.46 12.43
N PHE A 143 12.11 16.99 13.47
CA PHE A 143 11.21 17.86 14.24
C PHE A 143 11.89 19.00 14.97
N PRO A 144 13.07 18.84 15.60
CA PRO A 144 13.75 19.99 16.21
C PRO A 144 14.00 21.12 15.21
N LEU A 145 14.49 20.78 14.02
CA LEU A 145 14.70 21.76 12.94
C LEU A 145 13.37 22.34 12.45
N ALA A 146 12.35 21.50 12.26
CA ALA A 146 11.03 21.95 11.82
C ALA A 146 10.40 22.95 12.79
N ILE A 147 10.54 22.72 14.10
CA ILE A 147 10.02 23.62 15.14
C ILE A 147 10.79 24.94 15.17
N VAL A 148 12.10 24.91 14.98
CA VAL A 148 12.91 26.14 14.88
C VAL A 148 12.50 26.98 13.68
N LEU A 149 12.25 26.35 12.51
CA LEU A 149 11.90 27.05 11.27
C LEU A 149 10.44 27.52 11.24
N PHE A 150 9.52 26.70 11.71
CA PHE A 150 8.07 26.92 11.54
C PHE A 150 7.31 27.10 12.86
N LYS A 151 8.01 27.10 14.00
CA LYS A 151 7.44 27.11 15.36
C LYS A 151 6.53 25.87 15.58
N VAL A 152 5.74 25.89 16.62
CA VAL A 152 4.72 24.86 16.90
C VAL A 152 3.51 25.13 16.01
N SER A 153 3.51 24.59 14.79
CA SER A 153 2.50 24.86 13.78
C SER A 153 2.27 23.65 12.84
N GLU A 154 1.18 23.68 12.08
CA GLU A 154 0.92 22.67 11.04
C GLU A 154 2.02 22.63 9.98
N ASN A 155 2.66 23.76 9.68
CA ASN A 155 3.74 23.82 8.72
C ASN A 155 4.95 23.00 9.15
N ALA A 156 5.24 22.92 10.46
CA ALA A 156 6.30 22.05 10.98
C ALA A 156 5.97 20.57 10.72
N ILE A 157 4.72 20.16 10.94
CA ILE A 157 4.27 18.78 10.63
C ILE A 157 4.37 18.52 9.14
N PHE A 158 3.84 19.42 8.28
CA PHE A 158 3.89 19.26 6.82
C PHE A 158 5.32 19.18 6.28
N PHE A 159 6.22 19.98 6.81
CA PHE A 159 7.64 19.93 6.44
C PHE A 159 8.24 18.55 6.65
N VAL A 160 8.02 17.94 7.81
CA VAL A 160 8.55 16.61 8.14
C VAL A 160 7.84 15.51 7.33
N VAL A 161 6.53 15.64 7.09
CA VAL A 161 5.78 14.72 6.21
C VAL A 161 6.34 14.74 4.79
N VAL A 162 6.62 15.93 4.26
CA VAL A 162 7.20 16.09 2.91
C VAL A 162 8.60 15.50 2.84
N LEU A 163 9.47 15.80 3.83
CA LEU A 163 10.82 15.22 3.89
C LEU A 163 10.82 13.70 3.99
N GLY A 164 9.86 13.13 4.70
CA GLY A 164 9.72 11.68 4.82
C GLY A 164 9.19 11.02 3.53
N ALA A 165 8.23 11.63 2.87
CA ALA A 165 7.49 11.01 1.76
C ALA A 165 8.06 11.33 0.38
N ALA A 166 8.46 12.57 0.11
CA ALA A 166 8.90 13.01 -1.22
C ALA A 166 10.10 12.23 -1.77
N PRO A 167 11.12 11.84 -0.97
CA PRO A 167 12.22 11.02 -1.45
C PRO A 167 11.77 9.66 -1.98
N SER A 168 10.80 9.00 -1.32
CA SER A 168 10.26 7.71 -1.76
C SER A 168 9.49 7.83 -3.06
N ILE A 169 8.71 8.89 -3.21
CA ILE A 169 7.97 9.18 -4.44
C ILE A 169 8.94 9.46 -5.60
N ALA A 170 9.97 10.28 -5.34
CA ALA A 170 11.00 10.57 -6.32
C ALA A 170 11.75 9.31 -6.75
N ASN A 171 12.18 8.48 -5.79
CA ASN A 171 12.88 7.23 -6.06
C ASN A 171 12.00 6.23 -6.83
N GLY A 172 10.71 6.12 -6.52
CA GLY A 172 9.76 5.30 -7.27
C GLY A 172 9.65 5.73 -8.74
N LEU A 173 9.65 7.04 -9.02
CA LEU A 173 9.62 7.56 -10.38
C LEU A 173 10.95 7.32 -11.10
N ILE A 174 12.08 7.59 -10.46
CA ILE A 174 13.42 7.35 -11.00
C ILE A 174 13.58 5.87 -11.36
N SER A 175 13.32 4.98 -10.41
CA SER A 175 13.42 3.54 -10.61
C SER A 175 12.46 3.04 -11.70
N GLY A 176 11.25 3.62 -11.78
CA GLY A 176 10.30 3.30 -12.83
C GLY A 176 10.81 3.64 -14.22
N ILE A 177 11.49 4.76 -14.38
CA ILE A 177 12.07 5.18 -15.66
C ILE A 177 13.34 4.35 -15.99
N ASP A 178 14.16 4.06 -15.00
CA ASP A 178 15.41 3.33 -15.19
C ASP A 178 15.21 1.87 -15.56
N ASN A 179 14.15 1.25 -15.02
CA ASN A 179 13.86 -0.17 -15.26
C ASN A 179 13.00 -0.42 -16.51
N ILE A 180 12.80 0.59 -17.38
CA ILE A 180 12.11 0.39 -18.64
C ILE A 180 12.96 -0.51 -19.55
N GLN A 181 12.36 -1.62 -19.99
CA GLN A 181 13.02 -2.52 -20.91
C GLN A 181 13.42 -1.82 -22.22
N PRO A 182 14.68 -1.92 -22.68
CA PRO A 182 15.14 -1.23 -23.89
C PRO A 182 14.33 -1.57 -25.15
N ILE A 183 13.75 -2.79 -25.19
CA ILE A 183 12.90 -3.22 -26.31
C ILE A 183 11.65 -2.34 -26.47
N LEU A 184 11.05 -1.88 -25.37
CA LEU A 184 9.87 -0.99 -25.42
C LEU A 184 10.22 0.37 -26.03
N LEU A 185 11.41 0.90 -25.70
CA LEU A 185 11.88 2.16 -26.26
C LEU A 185 12.19 2.03 -27.74
N ARG A 186 12.80 0.92 -28.16
CA ARG A 186 13.08 0.60 -29.57
C ARG A 186 11.78 0.43 -30.36
N ALA A 187 10.83 -0.37 -29.85
CA ALA A 187 9.53 -0.56 -30.48
C ALA A 187 8.78 0.78 -30.65
N GLY A 188 8.77 1.60 -29.61
CA GLY A 188 8.17 2.95 -29.70
C GLY A 188 8.82 3.81 -30.79
N THR A 189 10.15 3.73 -30.95
CA THR A 189 10.86 4.47 -32.00
C THR A 189 10.51 3.97 -33.39
N VAL A 190 10.43 2.66 -33.60
CA VAL A 190 10.02 2.05 -34.88
C VAL A 190 8.59 2.45 -35.26
N LEU A 191 7.68 2.53 -34.27
CA LEU A 191 6.30 3.00 -34.45
C LEU A 191 6.18 4.53 -34.61
N GLY A 192 7.30 5.26 -34.73
CA GLY A 192 7.30 6.71 -34.96
C GLY A 192 7.02 7.55 -33.71
N ALA A 193 7.05 6.99 -32.52
CA ALA A 193 6.91 7.77 -31.30
C ALA A 193 8.18 8.59 -31.04
N ARG A 194 8.03 9.91 -31.02
CA ARG A 194 9.15 10.85 -30.75
C ARG A 194 8.78 11.78 -29.59
N ARG A 195 9.78 12.16 -28.77
CA ARG A 195 9.67 13.14 -27.68
C ARG A 195 8.40 12.93 -26.84
N TRP A 196 7.39 13.79 -26.97
CA TRP A 196 6.17 13.74 -26.17
C TRP A 196 5.35 12.46 -26.38
N LYS A 197 5.27 11.97 -27.63
CA LYS A 197 4.58 10.70 -27.92
C LYS A 197 5.28 9.52 -27.23
N MET A 198 6.62 9.46 -27.26
CA MET A 198 7.43 8.47 -26.56
C MET A 198 7.16 8.53 -25.04
N PHE A 199 7.19 9.74 -24.46
CA PHE A 199 6.95 9.91 -23.03
C PHE A 199 5.53 9.44 -22.63
N ARG A 200 4.49 9.93 -23.33
CA ARG A 200 3.11 9.68 -22.98
C ARG A 200 2.66 8.23 -23.20
N HIS A 201 3.14 7.57 -24.27
CA HIS A 201 2.63 6.27 -24.69
C HIS A 201 3.56 5.09 -24.34
N VAL A 202 4.82 5.34 -24.03
CA VAL A 202 5.81 4.31 -23.73
C VAL A 202 6.36 4.49 -22.32
N ILE A 203 7.03 5.62 -22.05
CA ILE A 203 7.77 5.82 -20.79
C ILE A 203 6.82 5.89 -19.59
N LEU A 204 5.81 6.77 -19.67
CA LEU A 204 4.87 6.97 -18.55
C LEU A 204 4.10 5.68 -18.19
N PRO A 205 3.50 4.94 -19.16
CA PRO A 205 2.86 3.67 -18.84
C PRO A 205 3.82 2.61 -18.28
N ALA A 206 5.02 2.50 -18.80
CA ALA A 206 6.01 1.53 -18.36
C ALA A 206 6.56 1.84 -16.96
N ALA A 207 6.72 3.12 -16.61
CA ALA A 207 7.19 3.55 -15.30
C ALA A 207 6.09 3.51 -14.20
N LEU A 208 4.81 3.51 -14.60
CA LEU A 208 3.67 3.65 -13.68
C LEU A 208 3.62 2.61 -12.56
N PRO A 209 3.89 1.30 -12.77
CA PRO A 209 3.88 0.30 -11.70
C PRO A 209 4.88 0.62 -10.58
N SER A 210 6.11 0.95 -10.93
CA SER A 210 7.17 1.33 -9.97
C SER A 210 6.85 2.65 -9.28
N PHE A 211 6.30 3.63 -10.01
CA PHE A 211 5.88 4.90 -9.44
C PHE A 211 4.79 4.71 -8.39
N VAL A 212 3.79 3.86 -8.64
CA VAL A 212 2.74 3.53 -7.64
C VAL A 212 3.32 2.82 -6.43
N GLY A 213 4.31 1.95 -6.60
CA GLY A 213 5.09 1.39 -5.50
C GLY A 213 5.77 2.47 -4.65
N GLY A 214 6.38 3.46 -5.31
CA GLY A 214 6.97 4.64 -4.65
C GLY A 214 5.94 5.50 -3.93
N LEU A 215 4.73 5.68 -4.48
CA LEU A 215 3.62 6.37 -3.82
C LEU A 215 3.17 5.64 -2.55
N LYS A 216 3.01 4.32 -2.63
CA LYS A 216 2.63 3.48 -1.49
C LYS A 216 3.65 3.58 -0.36
N GLN A 217 4.94 3.48 -0.68
CA GLN A 217 6.01 3.64 0.29
C GLN A 217 6.06 5.07 0.84
N GLY A 218 5.88 6.08 -0.02
CA GLY A 218 5.78 7.48 0.37
C GLY A 218 4.64 7.74 1.35
N TRP A 219 3.46 7.15 1.12
CA TRP A 219 2.34 7.23 2.06
C TRP A 219 2.70 6.61 3.42
N ALA A 220 3.33 5.44 3.44
CA ALA A 220 3.74 4.81 4.68
C ALA A 220 4.74 5.66 5.49
N PHE A 221 5.62 6.38 4.82
CA PHE A 221 6.50 7.37 5.48
C PHE A 221 5.73 8.61 5.93
N ALA A 222 4.82 9.14 5.08
CA ALA A 222 3.97 10.28 5.43
C ALA A 222 3.14 10.00 6.68
N TRP A 223 2.50 8.83 6.75
CA TRP A 223 1.67 8.41 7.88
C TRP A 223 2.46 8.36 9.19
N ARG A 224 3.64 7.73 9.18
CA ARG A 224 4.52 7.67 10.36
C ARG A 224 5.04 9.03 10.79
N SER A 225 5.45 9.86 9.84
CA SER A 225 5.92 11.22 10.10
C SER A 225 4.81 12.10 10.65
N LEU A 226 3.60 11.99 10.11
CA LEU A 226 2.42 12.72 10.56
C LEU A 226 2.10 12.40 12.03
N LEU A 227 2.00 11.12 12.36
CA LEU A 227 1.68 10.70 13.74
C LEU A 227 2.76 11.12 14.73
N ALA A 228 4.04 10.99 14.37
CA ALA A 228 5.13 11.51 15.17
C ALA A 228 5.03 13.03 15.34
N GLY A 229 4.61 13.74 14.28
CA GLY A 229 4.36 15.18 14.33
C GLY A 229 3.25 15.58 15.27
N GLU A 230 2.16 14.86 15.24
CA GLU A 230 1.00 15.12 16.11
C GLU A 230 1.29 14.82 17.59
N LEU A 231 2.23 13.89 17.86
CA LEU A 231 2.72 13.63 19.22
C LEU A 231 3.63 14.73 19.76
N ILE A 232 4.45 15.35 18.90
CA ILE A 232 5.49 16.30 19.32
C ILE A 232 4.99 17.75 19.22
N VAL A 233 4.23 18.05 18.15
CA VAL A 233 3.74 19.40 17.83
C VAL A 233 2.27 19.49 18.23
N LEU A 234 2.01 19.80 19.49
CA LEU A 234 0.66 19.95 20.02
C LEU A 234 0.05 21.29 19.57
N ILE A 235 -0.97 21.24 18.73
CA ILE A 235 -1.65 22.42 18.20
C ILE A 235 -2.96 22.63 18.98
N PRO A 236 -3.10 23.73 19.74
CA PRO A 236 -4.31 24.00 20.52
C PRO A 236 -5.58 24.03 19.65
N GLY A 237 -6.66 23.45 20.15
CA GLY A 237 -7.96 23.47 19.49
C GLY A 237 -8.12 22.53 18.30
N LYS A 238 -7.13 21.69 17.99
CA LYS A 238 -7.20 20.70 16.91
C LYS A 238 -6.88 19.31 17.43
N PHE A 239 -7.92 18.63 17.89
CA PHE A 239 -7.82 17.25 18.34
C PHE A 239 -7.48 16.32 17.18
N SER A 240 -6.39 15.56 17.32
CA SER A 240 -5.90 14.58 16.36
C SER A 240 -5.57 13.26 17.05
N LEU A 241 -5.37 12.18 16.29
CA LEU A 241 -5.08 10.86 16.87
C LEU A 241 -3.76 10.86 17.63
N GLY A 242 -2.71 11.49 17.09
CA GLY A 242 -1.43 11.60 17.79
C GLY A 242 -1.54 12.38 19.09
N GLN A 243 -2.31 13.47 19.10
CA GLN A 243 -2.57 14.24 20.31
C GLN A 243 -3.38 13.45 21.35
N GLN A 244 -4.42 12.72 20.93
CA GLN A 244 -5.19 11.84 21.82
C GLN A 244 -4.30 10.77 22.46
N LEU A 245 -3.40 10.18 21.67
CA LEU A 245 -2.42 9.22 22.18
C LEU A 245 -1.57 9.81 23.30
N ASP A 246 -1.05 11.03 23.14
CA ASP A 246 -0.23 11.71 24.13
C ASP A 246 -1.02 12.13 25.38
N VAL A 247 -2.23 12.64 25.20
CA VAL A 247 -3.12 13.03 26.31
C VAL A 247 -3.48 11.82 27.17
N ASN A 248 -3.93 10.71 26.56
CA ASN A 248 -4.29 9.50 27.29
C ASN A 248 -3.08 8.89 28.01
N ARG A 249 -1.90 8.91 27.39
CA ARG A 249 -0.64 8.53 28.01
C ARG A 249 -0.32 9.38 29.24
N SER A 250 -0.49 10.69 29.13
CA SER A 250 -0.18 11.65 30.20
C SER A 250 -1.15 11.57 31.37
N LEU A 251 -2.41 11.20 31.08
CA LEU A 251 -3.46 10.96 32.10
C LEU A 251 -3.34 9.58 32.76
N GLY A 252 -2.51 8.68 32.24
CA GLY A 252 -2.39 7.30 32.73
C GLY A 252 -3.55 6.41 32.30
N ASP A 253 -4.38 6.86 31.35
CA ASP A 253 -5.45 6.03 30.76
C ASP A 253 -4.88 5.19 29.61
N TYR A 254 -4.25 4.09 30.00
CA TYR A 254 -3.63 3.19 29.02
C TYR A 254 -4.65 2.41 28.21
N SER A 255 -5.88 2.24 28.68
CA SER A 255 -6.95 1.60 27.91
C SER A 255 -7.37 2.48 26.72
N ALA A 256 -7.64 3.75 26.97
CA ALA A 256 -7.94 4.73 25.92
C ALA A 256 -6.72 4.96 24.99
N MET A 257 -5.49 4.99 25.53
CA MET A 257 -4.27 5.09 24.72
C MET A 257 -4.17 3.93 23.73
N MET A 258 -4.37 2.68 24.18
CA MET A 258 -4.30 1.50 23.31
C MET A 258 -5.49 1.46 22.32
N ALA A 259 -6.66 1.95 22.71
CA ALA A 259 -7.79 2.11 21.78
C ALA A 259 -7.43 3.05 20.62
N VAL A 260 -6.80 4.20 20.90
CA VAL A 260 -6.29 5.12 19.85
C VAL A 260 -5.25 4.43 18.96
N MET A 261 -4.35 3.62 19.53
CA MET A 261 -3.36 2.85 18.73
C MET A 261 -4.04 1.88 17.77
N ILE A 262 -5.12 1.21 18.21
CA ILE A 262 -5.93 0.33 17.34
C ILE A 262 -6.58 1.15 16.21
N VAL A 263 -7.16 2.31 16.50
CA VAL A 263 -7.74 3.21 15.47
C VAL A 263 -6.68 3.61 14.45
N ILE A 264 -5.49 4.02 14.89
CA ILE A 264 -4.36 4.38 14.01
C ILE A 264 -3.97 3.21 13.10
N LEU A 265 -3.86 2.00 13.67
CA LEU A 265 -3.52 0.78 12.92
C LEU A 265 -4.59 0.45 11.87
N VAL A 266 -5.85 0.45 12.27
CA VAL A 266 -6.98 0.15 11.37
C VAL A 266 -7.03 1.15 10.23
N ILE A 267 -6.90 2.44 10.49
CA ILE A 267 -6.89 3.49 9.45
C ILE A 267 -5.70 3.28 8.51
N GLY A 268 -4.51 3.01 9.03
CA GLY A 268 -3.32 2.74 8.21
C GLY A 268 -3.55 1.58 7.25
N ILE A 269 -4.10 0.46 7.74
CA ILE A 269 -4.43 -0.72 6.93
C ILE A 269 -5.52 -0.40 5.89
N LEU A 270 -6.56 0.32 6.28
CA LEU A 270 -7.67 0.67 5.38
C LEU A 270 -7.19 1.57 4.23
N VAL A 271 -6.42 2.61 4.52
CA VAL A 271 -5.88 3.50 3.50
C VAL A 271 -4.94 2.74 2.56
N ASP A 272 -4.03 1.91 3.08
CA ASP A 272 -3.15 1.08 2.24
C ASP A 272 -3.95 0.14 1.33
N ALA A 273 -4.92 -0.59 1.88
CA ALA A 273 -5.71 -1.58 1.13
C ALA A 273 -6.66 -0.95 0.10
N LEU A 274 -7.33 0.16 0.46
CA LEU A 274 -8.36 0.78 -0.38
C LEU A 274 -7.76 1.67 -1.47
N LEU A 275 -6.75 2.47 -1.16
CA LEU A 275 -6.13 3.37 -2.13
C LEU A 275 -5.05 2.65 -2.94
N PHE A 276 -3.98 2.20 -2.26
CA PHE A 276 -2.82 1.66 -2.95
C PHE A 276 -3.02 0.23 -3.46
N GLY A 277 -3.62 -0.64 -2.65
CA GLY A 277 -3.91 -2.01 -3.07
C GLY A 277 -4.88 -2.08 -4.25
N THR A 278 -5.84 -1.16 -4.35
CA THR A 278 -6.76 -1.09 -5.48
C THR A 278 -6.07 -0.51 -6.73
N ALA A 279 -5.28 0.55 -6.57
CA ALA A 279 -4.50 1.13 -7.66
C ALA A 279 -3.49 0.13 -8.24
N GLU A 280 -2.75 -0.57 -7.38
CA GLU A 280 -1.77 -1.59 -7.77
C GLU A 280 -2.44 -2.74 -8.54
N ARG A 281 -3.55 -3.32 -8.01
CA ARG A 281 -4.30 -4.37 -8.71
C ARG A 281 -4.81 -3.92 -10.07
N LYS A 282 -5.35 -2.70 -10.19
CA LYS A 282 -5.85 -2.15 -11.45
C LYS A 282 -4.74 -1.97 -12.48
N ILE A 283 -3.57 -1.52 -12.04
CA ILE A 283 -2.39 -1.36 -12.89
C ILE A 283 -1.88 -2.72 -13.35
N ARG A 284 -1.64 -3.66 -12.42
CA ARG A 284 -1.15 -5.01 -12.75
C ARG A 284 -2.08 -5.73 -13.74
N ARG A 285 -3.40 -5.63 -13.56
CA ARG A 285 -4.38 -6.19 -14.52
C ARG A 285 -4.28 -5.53 -15.89
N ARG A 286 -4.15 -4.19 -15.94
CA ARG A 286 -4.09 -3.45 -17.20
C ARG A 286 -2.82 -3.74 -18.02
N TYR A 287 -1.72 -4.05 -17.34
CA TYR A 287 -0.41 -4.30 -17.98
C TYR A 287 -0.06 -5.78 -18.08
N GLY A 288 -1.02 -6.70 -17.84
CA GLY A 288 -0.80 -8.13 -17.96
C GLY A 288 0.21 -8.71 -16.96
N LEU A 289 0.46 -8.01 -15.86
CA LEU A 289 1.36 -8.42 -14.79
C LEU A 289 0.66 -9.28 -13.71
N VAL A 290 -0.46 -9.89 -14.05
CA VAL A 290 -1.19 -10.79 -13.14
C VAL A 290 -0.62 -12.18 -13.38
N ASP A 291 -0.03 -12.78 -12.34
CA ASP A 291 0.33 -14.19 -12.36
C ASP A 291 -0.96 -15.01 -12.58
N THR A 292 -1.04 -15.68 -13.72
CA THR A 292 -2.12 -16.63 -14.07
C THR A 292 -2.06 -17.91 -13.22
N ALA A 293 -1.13 -18.01 -12.28
CA ALA A 293 -0.93 -19.18 -11.41
C ALA A 293 -1.78 -19.16 -10.11
N ALA A 294 -2.73 -18.23 -9.95
CA ALA A 294 -3.64 -18.17 -8.81
C ALA A 294 -5.10 -18.19 -9.28
N GLY A 295 -5.40 -19.15 -10.17
CA GLY A 295 -6.76 -19.52 -10.57
C GLY A 295 -7.14 -20.88 -10.05
#